data_8977e558a191e8a4e92be07a2bc47276
#
_entry.id   8977e558a191e8a4e92be07a2bc47276
#
_cell.length_a   1.000
_cell.length_b   1.000
_cell.length_c   1.000
_cell.angle_alpha   90.00
_cell.angle_beta   90.00
_cell.angle_gamma   90.00
#
_symmetry.space_group_name_H-M   'P 1'
#
loop_
_entity.id
_entity.type
_entity.pdbx_description
1 polymer ?
#
loop_
_entity_poly.entity_id
_entity_poly.type
_entity_poly.pdbx_seq_one_letter_code
_entity_poly.pdbx_strand_id
1 'polypeptide(L)'
;MKRPIKKHPQKIYVKVSADFDCLGGLHPRSIIWSDGRVFEIDDITDFYPGYTSDRSGDRYTIVIHGETRYLFFERTDEMIASKVGRWFVERVA
;
A
#
# COMPACT_ATOMS: atom_id res chain seq x y z
N MET A 1 -12.19 -8.80 34.71
CA MET A 1 -12.60 -8.92 33.29
C MET A 1 -11.45 -8.47 32.40
N LYS A 2 -11.01 -9.34 31.51
CA LYS A 2 -9.96 -8.99 30.56
C LYS A 2 -10.54 -8.23 29.38
N ARG A 3 -9.98 -7.07 29.09
CA ARG A 3 -10.25 -6.41 27.82
C ARG A 3 -9.64 -7.22 26.70
N PRO A 4 -10.34 -7.35 25.56
CA PRO A 4 -9.67 -7.87 24.38
C PRO A 4 -8.50 -6.95 24.01
N ILE A 5 -7.34 -7.53 23.80
CA ILE A 5 -6.18 -6.78 23.35
C ILE A 5 -6.46 -6.36 21.93
N LYS A 6 -6.53 -5.05 21.70
CA LYS A 6 -6.70 -4.52 20.38
C LYS A 6 -5.39 -4.69 19.61
N LYS A 7 -5.41 -5.57 18.62
CA LYS A 7 -4.26 -5.76 17.75
C LYS A 7 -4.20 -4.64 16.75
N HIS A 8 -3.07 -3.96 16.69
CA HIS A 8 -2.81 -2.97 15.66
C HIS A 8 -2.14 -3.64 14.46
N PRO A 9 -2.56 -3.29 13.24
CA PRO A 9 -1.87 -3.79 12.05
C PRO A 9 -0.42 -3.32 12.05
N GLN A 10 0.47 -4.23 11.71
CA GLN A 10 1.88 -3.90 11.52
C GLN A 10 2.12 -3.50 10.08
N LYS A 11 2.75 -2.36 9.87
CA LYS A 11 3.17 -1.94 8.52
C LYS A 11 4.39 -2.72 8.08
N ILE A 12 4.29 -3.30 6.89
CA ILE A 12 5.42 -3.96 6.24
C ILE A 12 5.68 -3.21 4.95
N TYR A 13 6.79 -2.50 4.88
CA TYR A 13 7.16 -1.74 3.69
C TYR A 13 7.62 -2.68 2.61
N VAL A 14 7.12 -2.45 1.40
CA VAL A 14 7.38 -3.31 0.25
C VAL A 14 7.83 -2.47 -0.95
N LYS A 15 8.60 -3.10 -1.83
CA LYS A 15 8.92 -2.51 -3.12
C LYS A 15 7.75 -2.73 -4.07
N VAL A 16 7.39 -1.70 -4.81
CA VAL A 16 6.29 -1.76 -5.78
C VAL A 16 6.77 -1.21 -7.10
N SER A 17 6.46 -1.93 -8.16
CA SER A 17 6.56 -1.39 -9.52
C SER A 17 5.25 -0.67 -9.82
N ALA A 18 5.32 0.59 -10.19
CA ALA A 18 4.15 1.41 -10.42
C ALA A 18 4.38 2.34 -11.61
N ASP A 19 3.28 2.72 -12.27
CA ASP A 19 3.29 3.64 -13.38
C ASP A 19 2.63 4.96 -12.97
N PHE A 20 3.17 6.07 -13.45
CA PHE A 20 2.48 7.34 -13.47
C PHE A 20 1.86 7.54 -14.84
N ASP A 21 0.59 7.89 -14.87
CA ASP A 21 -0.04 8.29 -16.13
C ASP A 21 0.27 9.77 -16.45
N CYS A 22 -0.15 10.23 -17.64
CA CYS A 22 0.13 11.60 -18.08
C CYS A 22 -0.61 12.68 -17.28
N LEU A 23 -1.56 12.29 -16.45
CA LEU A 23 -2.31 13.20 -15.58
C LEU A 23 -1.83 13.11 -14.12
N GLY A 24 -0.76 12.34 -13.85
CA GLY A 24 -0.20 12.19 -12.53
C GLY A 24 -0.84 11.09 -11.70
N GLY A 25 -1.69 10.25 -12.26
CA GLY A 25 -2.27 9.09 -11.57
C GLY A 25 -1.21 8.01 -11.33
N LEU A 26 -1.18 7.49 -10.12
CA LEU A 26 -0.22 6.46 -9.70
C LEU A 26 -0.90 5.09 -9.71
N HIS A 27 -0.38 4.18 -10.53
CA HIS A 27 -0.97 2.87 -10.74
C HIS A 27 0.01 1.77 -10.34
N PRO A 28 -0.17 1.10 -9.18
CA PRO A 28 0.68 -0.02 -8.80
C PRO A 28 0.45 -1.21 -9.75
N ARG A 29 1.55 -1.84 -10.17
CA ARG A 29 1.54 -2.97 -11.11
C ARG A 29 1.92 -4.29 -10.48
N SER A 30 2.92 -4.27 -9.59
CA SER A 30 3.37 -5.48 -8.91
C SER A 30 4.01 -5.14 -7.58
N ILE A 31 3.94 -6.10 -6.68
CA ILE A 31 4.60 -6.03 -5.38
C ILE A 31 5.80 -6.96 -5.41
N ILE A 32 6.96 -6.45 -5.06
CA ILE A 32 8.19 -7.24 -4.97
C ILE A 32 8.48 -7.46 -3.49
N TRP A 33 8.38 -8.71 -3.06
CA TRP A 33 8.61 -9.08 -1.68
C TRP A 33 10.10 -9.11 -1.36
N SER A 34 10.46 -9.08 -0.08
CA SER A 34 11.86 -9.01 0.36
C SER A 34 12.70 -10.22 -0.07
N ASP A 35 12.08 -11.35 -0.35
CA ASP A 35 12.74 -12.55 -0.85
C ASP A 35 12.87 -12.61 -2.38
N GLY A 36 12.45 -11.54 -3.06
CA GLY A 36 12.51 -11.43 -4.51
C GLY A 36 11.28 -11.93 -5.25
N ARG A 37 10.30 -12.52 -4.57
CA ARG A 37 9.05 -12.95 -5.22
C ARG A 37 8.28 -11.74 -5.71
N VAL A 38 7.73 -11.86 -6.91
CA VAL A 38 6.95 -10.81 -7.56
C VAL A 38 5.49 -11.25 -7.60
N PHE A 39 4.61 -10.39 -7.11
CA PHE A 39 3.18 -10.61 -7.16
C PHE A 39 2.56 -9.58 -8.09
N GLU A 40 2.08 -10.05 -9.25
CA GLU A 40 1.40 -9.19 -10.20
C GLU A 40 0.04 -8.77 -9.67
N ILE A 41 -0.28 -7.49 -9.80
CA ILE A 41 -1.60 -6.98 -9.46
C ILE A 41 -2.50 -7.15 -10.68
N ASP A 42 -3.51 -8.01 -10.55
CA ASP A 42 -4.41 -8.34 -11.65
C ASP A 42 -5.45 -7.26 -11.88
N ASP A 43 -5.88 -6.58 -10.81
CA ASP A 43 -6.88 -5.53 -10.89
C ASP A 43 -6.78 -4.60 -9.70
N ILE A 44 -7.22 -3.37 -9.88
CA ILE A 44 -7.42 -2.39 -8.81
C ILE A 44 -8.90 -2.06 -8.80
N THR A 45 -9.58 -2.51 -7.76
CA THR A 45 -11.05 -2.43 -7.67
C THR A 45 -11.55 -1.21 -6.92
N ASP A 46 -10.69 -0.60 -6.10
CA ASP A 46 -11.08 0.57 -5.33
C ASP A 46 -9.83 1.37 -4.91
N PHE A 47 -10.03 2.67 -4.71
CA PHE A 47 -9.01 3.58 -4.22
C PHE A 47 -9.62 4.53 -3.20
N TYR A 48 -9.07 4.57 -2.00
CA TYR A 48 -9.54 5.44 -0.93
C TYR A 48 -8.43 6.40 -0.51
N PRO A 49 -8.46 7.66 -0.95
CA PRO A 49 -7.44 8.64 -0.58
C PRO A 49 -7.60 9.07 0.89
N GLY A 50 -6.48 9.29 1.56
CA GLY A 50 -6.48 9.74 2.96
C GLY A 50 -7.13 8.76 3.91
N TYR A 51 -6.96 7.46 3.67
CA TYR A 51 -7.60 6.40 4.44
C TYR A 51 -7.06 6.30 5.87
N THR A 52 -5.76 6.53 6.07
CA THR A 52 -5.16 6.42 7.40
C THR A 52 -5.61 7.56 8.30
N SER A 53 -5.53 7.34 9.63
CA SER A 53 -6.03 8.31 10.62
C SER A 53 -5.36 9.68 10.52
N ASP A 54 -4.09 9.74 10.12
CA ASP A 54 -3.34 10.98 9.91
C ASP A 54 -3.49 11.52 8.47
N ARG A 55 -4.25 10.83 7.62
CA ARG A 55 -4.51 11.17 6.22
C ARG A 55 -3.27 11.14 5.32
N SER A 56 -2.15 10.61 5.78
CA SER A 56 -0.94 10.50 4.98
C SER A 56 -0.95 9.31 4.03
N GLY A 57 -1.78 8.31 4.29
CA GLY A 57 -1.84 7.08 3.53
C GLY A 57 -3.12 6.91 2.73
N ASP A 58 -2.98 6.44 1.51
CA ASP A 58 -4.08 6.07 0.62
C ASP A 58 -4.18 4.54 0.58
N ARG A 59 -5.40 4.02 0.47
CA ARG A 59 -5.61 2.58 0.36
C ARG A 59 -6.03 2.20 -1.05
N TYR A 60 -5.30 1.27 -1.65
CA TYR A 60 -5.69 0.61 -2.90
C TYR A 60 -6.25 -0.76 -2.55
N THR A 61 -7.43 -1.06 -3.06
CA THR A 61 -7.97 -2.42 -3.02
C THR A 61 -7.55 -3.12 -4.31
N ILE A 62 -6.76 -4.15 -4.18
CA ILE A 62 -6.13 -4.85 -5.30
C ILE A 62 -6.55 -6.30 -5.32
N VAL A 63 -6.43 -6.94 -6.47
CA VAL A 63 -6.65 -8.38 -6.65
C VAL A 63 -5.35 -9.03 -7.09
N ILE A 64 -4.92 -10.05 -6.36
CA ILE A 64 -3.76 -10.87 -6.67
C ILE A 64 -4.21 -12.33 -6.59
N HIS A 65 -4.03 -13.08 -7.66
CA HIS A 65 -4.45 -14.49 -7.75
C HIS A 65 -5.90 -14.72 -7.30
N GLY A 66 -6.79 -13.83 -7.72
CA GLY A 66 -8.20 -13.92 -7.39
C GLY A 66 -8.57 -13.50 -5.97
N GLU A 67 -7.60 -13.10 -5.16
CA GLU A 67 -7.83 -12.69 -3.78
C GLU A 67 -7.72 -11.17 -3.64
N THR A 68 -8.66 -10.60 -2.87
CA THR A 68 -8.66 -9.18 -2.55
C THR A 68 -7.64 -8.90 -1.46
N ARG A 69 -6.80 -7.90 -1.68
CA ARG A 69 -5.76 -7.44 -0.75
C ARG A 69 -5.78 -5.93 -0.67
N TYR A 70 -5.18 -5.38 0.35
CA TYR A 70 -5.01 -3.94 0.52
C TYR A 70 -3.55 -3.56 0.41
N LEU A 71 -3.29 -2.53 -0.39
CA LEU A 71 -1.96 -1.95 -0.56
C LEU A 71 -2.06 -0.46 -0.24
N PHE A 72 -1.12 0.05 0.54
CA PHE A 72 -1.15 1.42 1.00
C PHE A 72 0.03 2.20 0.42
N PHE A 73 -0.24 3.42 0.02
CA PHE A 73 0.78 4.38 -0.36
C PHE A 73 0.83 5.49 0.69
N GLU A 74 1.96 5.61 1.38
CA GLU A 74 2.18 6.62 2.42
C GLU A 74 3.01 7.75 1.84
N ARG A 75 2.40 8.96 1.79
CA ARG A 75 3.10 10.15 1.31
C ARG A 75 4.11 10.60 2.34
N THR A 76 5.25 11.11 1.87
CA THR A 76 6.26 11.71 2.76
C THR A 76 6.02 13.21 2.85
N ASP A 77 6.10 13.77 4.06
CA ASP A 77 5.96 15.20 4.28
C ASP A 77 7.17 15.98 3.78
N GLU A 78 8.31 15.31 3.65
CA GLU A 78 9.52 15.96 3.20
C GLU A 78 9.66 15.82 1.69
N MET A 79 9.60 16.95 1.03
CA MET A 79 9.88 17.06 -0.40
C MET A 79 11.38 16.96 -0.64
N ILE A 80 11.98 15.84 -0.25
CA ILE A 80 13.36 15.57 -0.62
C ILE A 80 13.34 15.03 -2.05
N ALA A 81 14.19 15.58 -2.88
CA ALA A 81 14.33 15.14 -4.27
C ALA A 81 14.36 13.61 -4.34
N SER A 82 13.56 13.04 -5.20
CA SER A 82 13.39 11.62 -5.48
C SER A 82 12.58 10.78 -4.45
N LYS A 83 12.14 11.36 -3.34
CA LYS A 83 11.29 10.65 -2.37
C LYS A 83 9.91 11.27 -2.34
N VAL A 84 8.92 10.56 -2.86
CA VAL A 84 7.53 11.00 -2.90
C VAL A 84 6.64 10.24 -1.91
N GLY A 85 7.06 9.05 -1.51
CA GLY A 85 6.32 8.20 -0.60
C GLY A 85 6.84 6.78 -0.61
N ARG A 86 6.16 5.94 0.12
CA ARG A 86 6.52 4.52 0.21
C ARG A 86 5.27 3.66 0.30
N TRP A 87 5.40 2.41 -0.09
CA TRP A 87 4.31 1.46 -0.12
C TRP A 87 4.41 0.51 1.07
N PHE A 88 3.27 0.14 1.61
CA PHE A 88 3.24 -0.88 2.65
C PHE A 88 2.00 -1.75 2.53
N VAL A 89 2.10 -2.94 3.08
CA VAL A 89 0.97 -3.81 3.36
C VAL A 89 0.81 -3.94 4.86
N GLU A 90 -0.36 -4.31 5.31
CA GLU A 90 -0.62 -4.50 6.73
C GLU A 90 -0.66 -5.98 7.08
N ARG A 91 -0.10 -6.30 8.22
CA ARG A 91 -0.13 -7.63 8.78
C ARG A 91 -0.70 -7.55 10.20
N VAL A 92 -1.70 -8.34 10.45
CA VAL A 92 -2.24 -8.46 11.80
C VAL A 92 -1.40 -9.48 12.55
N ALA A 93 -0.76 -9.02 13.61
CA ALA A 93 0.07 -9.89 14.43
C ALA A 93 -0.78 -10.81 15.31
#